data_331bfadbf862e70ce7572adb7d502d97
#
_entry.id   331bfadbf862e70ce7572adb7d502d97
#
_cell.length_a   1.000
_cell.length_b   1.000
_cell.length_c   1.000
_cell.angle_alpha   90.00
_cell.angle_beta   90.00
_cell.angle_gamma   90.00
#
_symmetry.space_group_name_H-M   'P 1'
#
loop_
_entity.id
_entity.type
_entity.pdbx_description
1 polymer ?
#
loop_
_entity_poly.entity_id
_entity_poly.type
_entity_poly.pdbx_seq_one_letter_code
_entity_poly.pdbx_strand_id
1 'polypeptide(L)'
;MKKTIGIVGGMGPMATVDLMRKMIELTDAASDQQHAHIITDCNTSIPDRTAAILSGGADPVPELVRSCLALEAAGADVLVMACNTAHYFYDRIAPFIRVPMLHMPRETAKRAKALGSTRCALLATDGTVQSHVYDAPFAAEGIDLLKPDAEGQRAVMDMIYSGVKAGKRDYDTSAVRAALDRLTAQGAECFILGCTELPIAFADYSIPAPVL
;
A
#
# COMPACT_ATOMS: atom_id res chain seq x y z
N MET A 1 -17.78 -0.24 22.63
CA MET A 1 -17.54 -1.56 22.00
C MET A 1 -16.28 -1.47 21.17
N LYS A 2 -15.49 -2.55 21.15
CA LYS A 2 -14.28 -2.66 20.34
C LYS A 2 -14.70 -2.77 18.87
N LYS A 3 -14.10 -1.98 17.98
CA LYS A 3 -14.41 -2.05 16.54
C LYS A 3 -13.76 -3.27 15.90
N THR A 4 -14.50 -3.90 15.00
CA THR A 4 -13.99 -5.00 14.15
C THR A 4 -13.44 -4.43 12.85
N ILE A 5 -12.21 -4.80 12.50
CA ILE A 5 -11.52 -4.33 11.30
C ILE A 5 -11.65 -5.40 10.20
N GLY A 6 -12.18 -5.00 9.05
CA GLY A 6 -12.22 -5.85 7.85
C GLY A 6 -11.03 -5.55 6.93
N ILE A 7 -10.23 -6.55 6.58
CA ILE A 7 -9.12 -6.42 5.64
C ILE A 7 -9.53 -6.98 4.27
N VAL A 8 -9.62 -6.09 3.27
CA VAL A 8 -9.74 -6.47 1.85
C VAL A 8 -8.33 -6.77 1.35
N GLY A 9 -8.02 -8.06 1.21
CA GLY A 9 -6.69 -8.57 0.93
C GLY A 9 -6.60 -9.41 -0.35
N GLY A 10 -5.51 -10.17 -0.47
CA GLY A 10 -5.24 -11.04 -1.63
C GLY A 10 -4.53 -10.38 -2.81
N MET A 11 -4.11 -9.10 -2.65
CA MET A 11 -3.56 -8.26 -3.73
C MET A 11 -2.09 -7.77 -3.53
N GLY A 12 -1.10 -8.44 -2.90
CA GLY A 12 -1.01 -9.88 -2.77
C GLY A 12 -1.30 -10.45 -1.37
N PRO A 13 -1.28 -11.79 -1.31
CA PRO A 13 -1.51 -12.52 -0.08
C PRO A 13 -0.49 -12.23 1.02
N MET A 14 0.79 -12.21 0.71
CA MET A 14 1.83 -11.92 1.70
C MET A 14 1.73 -10.50 2.26
N ALA A 15 1.37 -9.51 1.43
CA ALA A 15 1.10 -8.16 1.88
C ALA A 15 -0.10 -8.08 2.85
N THR A 16 -1.11 -8.94 2.65
CA THR A 16 -2.25 -9.05 3.55
C THR A 16 -1.83 -9.60 4.92
N VAL A 17 -0.99 -10.62 4.93
CA VAL A 17 -0.42 -11.20 6.16
C VAL A 17 0.46 -10.18 6.87
N ASP A 18 1.31 -9.45 6.15
CA ASP A 18 2.18 -8.40 6.71
C ASP A 18 1.38 -7.27 7.36
N LEU A 19 0.29 -6.82 6.72
CA LEU A 19 -0.61 -5.82 7.31
C LEU A 19 -1.23 -6.35 8.61
N MET A 20 -1.74 -7.59 8.62
CA MET A 20 -2.32 -8.20 9.81
C MET A 20 -1.28 -8.33 10.93
N ARG A 21 -0.06 -8.77 10.61
CA ARG A 21 1.05 -8.85 11.57
C ARG A 21 1.35 -7.48 12.18
N LYS A 22 1.48 -6.43 11.36
CA LYS A 22 1.73 -5.06 11.82
C LYS A 22 0.60 -4.54 12.71
N MET A 23 -0.64 -4.84 12.40
CA MET A 23 -1.78 -4.47 13.27
C MET A 23 -1.67 -5.11 14.65
N ILE A 24 -1.21 -6.37 14.73
CA ILE A 24 -0.99 -7.06 16.00
C ILE A 24 0.20 -6.44 16.75
N GLU A 25 1.34 -6.28 16.09
CA GLU A 25 2.57 -5.76 16.68
C GLU A 25 2.44 -4.30 17.19
N LEU A 26 1.69 -3.48 16.48
CA LEU A 26 1.47 -2.06 16.83
C LEU A 26 0.32 -1.85 17.84
N THR A 27 -0.42 -2.90 18.19
CA THR A 27 -1.45 -2.80 19.21
C THR A 27 -0.81 -2.93 20.60
N ASP A 28 -0.93 -1.89 21.43
CA ASP A 28 -0.54 -1.96 22.84
C ASP A 28 -1.56 -2.83 23.60
N ALA A 29 -1.25 -4.10 23.75
CA ALA A 29 -2.11 -5.11 24.34
C ALA A 29 -1.35 -6.02 25.29
N ALA A 30 -1.86 -6.17 26.53
CA ALA A 30 -1.31 -7.06 27.53
C ALA A 30 -1.92 -8.48 27.51
N SER A 31 -2.95 -8.70 26.69
CA SER A 31 -3.63 -10.00 26.53
C SER A 31 -4.30 -10.09 25.16
N ASP A 32 -4.58 -11.31 24.71
CA ASP A 32 -5.25 -11.58 23.42
C ASP A 32 -6.56 -10.79 23.27
N GLN A 33 -7.33 -10.67 24.36
CA GLN A 33 -8.61 -9.98 24.36
C GLN A 33 -8.50 -8.46 24.17
N GLN A 34 -7.31 -7.89 24.28
CA GLN A 34 -7.06 -6.46 24.06
C GLN A 34 -6.72 -6.14 22.60
N HIS A 35 -6.30 -7.12 21.79
CA HIS A 35 -6.08 -6.92 20.36
C HIS A 35 -7.36 -6.60 19.58
N ALA A 36 -7.24 -5.96 18.44
CA ALA A 36 -8.35 -5.70 17.54
C ALA A 36 -8.98 -7.03 17.06
N HIS A 37 -10.32 -7.06 16.93
CA HIS A 37 -10.95 -8.14 16.19
C HIS A 37 -10.75 -7.87 14.69
N ILE A 38 -10.11 -8.80 13.99
CA ILE A 38 -9.77 -8.66 12.56
C ILE A 38 -10.46 -9.77 11.78
N ILE A 39 -11.16 -9.39 10.71
CA ILE A 39 -11.72 -10.29 9.71
C ILE A 39 -10.99 -10.03 8.40
N THR A 40 -10.50 -11.05 7.73
CA THR A 40 -9.73 -10.91 6.49
C THR A 40 -10.36 -11.70 5.36
N ASP A 41 -10.64 -11.03 4.23
CA ASP A 41 -10.91 -11.68 2.96
C ASP A 41 -9.66 -11.62 2.07
N CYS A 42 -8.91 -12.72 2.01
CA CYS A 42 -7.73 -12.83 1.16
C CYS A 42 -8.13 -13.29 -0.25
N ASN A 43 -8.80 -12.41 -1.00
CA ASN A 43 -9.36 -12.69 -2.32
C ASN A 43 -8.32 -12.55 -3.44
N THR A 44 -7.69 -13.65 -3.82
CA THR A 44 -6.73 -13.69 -4.93
C THR A 44 -7.38 -13.68 -6.32
N SER A 45 -8.71 -13.73 -6.42
CA SER A 45 -9.45 -13.61 -7.67
C SER A 45 -9.63 -12.17 -8.16
N ILE A 46 -9.28 -11.16 -7.32
CA ILE A 46 -9.32 -9.75 -7.72
C ILE A 46 -8.33 -9.51 -8.88
N PRO A 47 -8.80 -9.08 -10.06
CA PRO A 47 -7.96 -8.84 -11.24
C PRO A 47 -6.79 -7.89 -10.98
N ASP A 48 -5.74 -7.99 -11.78
CA ASP A 48 -4.56 -7.11 -11.65
C ASP A 48 -4.93 -5.64 -11.83
N ARG A 49 -4.63 -4.83 -10.82
CA ARG A 49 -4.99 -3.40 -10.74
C ARG A 49 -4.18 -2.56 -11.69
N THR A 50 -2.89 -2.87 -11.86
CA THR A 50 -2.01 -2.16 -12.80
C THR A 50 -2.47 -2.40 -14.24
N ALA A 51 -2.75 -3.65 -14.60
CA ALA A 51 -3.27 -3.98 -15.92
C ALA A 51 -4.63 -3.32 -16.20
N ALA A 52 -5.52 -3.29 -15.20
CA ALA A 52 -6.83 -2.61 -15.33
C ALA A 52 -6.68 -1.10 -15.57
N ILE A 53 -5.69 -0.45 -14.95
CA ILE A 53 -5.46 1.00 -15.11
C ILE A 53 -4.75 1.31 -16.43
N LEU A 54 -3.73 0.53 -16.81
CA LEU A 54 -2.79 0.93 -17.86
C LEU A 54 -2.99 0.22 -19.21
N SER A 55 -3.61 -0.94 -19.23
CA SER A 55 -3.64 -1.80 -20.42
C SER A 55 -4.99 -2.43 -20.74
N GLY A 56 -6.08 -1.89 -20.16
CA GLY A 56 -7.44 -2.39 -20.43
C GLY A 56 -7.67 -3.81 -19.89
N GLY A 57 -6.97 -4.20 -18.84
CA GLY A 57 -7.20 -5.46 -18.13
C GLY A 57 -8.59 -5.53 -17.49
N ALA A 58 -8.95 -6.71 -16.99
CA ALA A 58 -10.24 -6.94 -16.34
C ALA A 58 -10.48 -5.97 -15.18
N ASP A 59 -11.72 -5.45 -15.07
CA ASP A 59 -12.11 -4.50 -14.03
C ASP A 59 -12.12 -5.18 -12.64
N PRO A 60 -11.31 -4.69 -11.66
CA PRO A 60 -11.25 -5.30 -10.33
C PRO A 60 -12.42 -4.88 -9.43
N VAL A 61 -13.19 -3.85 -9.79
CA VAL A 61 -14.24 -3.27 -8.91
C VAL A 61 -15.30 -4.29 -8.48
N PRO A 62 -15.85 -5.16 -9.34
CA PRO A 62 -16.84 -6.15 -8.91
C PRO A 62 -16.32 -7.05 -7.78
N GLU A 63 -15.09 -7.55 -7.90
CA GLU A 63 -14.48 -8.41 -6.89
C GLU A 63 -14.11 -7.65 -5.61
N LEU A 64 -13.61 -6.40 -5.74
CA LEU A 64 -13.36 -5.52 -4.59
C LEU A 64 -14.64 -5.23 -3.80
N VAL A 65 -15.74 -4.90 -4.49
CA VAL A 65 -17.05 -4.68 -3.87
C VAL A 65 -17.54 -5.95 -3.19
N ARG A 66 -17.41 -7.12 -3.84
CA ARG A 66 -17.80 -8.40 -3.26
C ARG A 66 -17.07 -8.67 -1.94
N SER A 67 -15.76 -8.46 -1.90
CA SER A 67 -14.95 -8.60 -0.69
C SER A 67 -15.37 -7.62 0.41
N CYS A 68 -15.62 -6.36 0.06
CA CYS A 68 -16.10 -5.37 1.02
C CYS A 68 -17.44 -5.76 1.64
N LEU A 69 -18.42 -6.16 0.82
CA LEU A 69 -19.74 -6.57 1.28
C LEU A 69 -19.71 -7.84 2.13
N ALA A 70 -18.83 -8.80 1.80
CA ALA A 70 -18.63 -10.00 2.61
C ALA A 70 -18.09 -9.65 4.01
N LEU A 71 -17.15 -8.71 4.11
CA LEU A 71 -16.60 -8.23 5.37
C LEU A 71 -17.64 -7.43 6.18
N GLU A 72 -18.45 -6.58 5.54
CA GLU A 72 -19.59 -5.92 6.21
C GLU A 72 -20.58 -6.93 6.78
N ALA A 73 -20.97 -7.92 5.97
CA ALA A 73 -21.90 -8.98 6.40
C ALA A 73 -21.34 -9.82 7.55
N ALA A 74 -20.01 -9.97 7.62
CA ALA A 74 -19.31 -10.64 8.71
C ALA A 74 -19.19 -9.76 9.98
N GLY A 75 -19.61 -8.50 9.94
CA GLY A 75 -19.63 -7.59 11.09
C GLY A 75 -18.41 -6.67 11.20
N ALA A 76 -17.72 -6.37 10.11
CA ALA A 76 -16.69 -5.34 10.12
C ALA A 76 -17.29 -3.95 10.33
N ASP A 77 -16.70 -3.16 11.24
CA ASP A 77 -17.09 -1.77 11.52
C ASP A 77 -16.29 -0.75 10.71
N VAL A 78 -15.15 -1.17 10.15
CA VAL A 78 -14.26 -0.36 9.30
C VAL A 78 -13.52 -1.28 8.36
N LEU A 79 -13.30 -0.82 7.12
CA LEU A 79 -12.54 -1.55 6.10
C LEU A 79 -11.18 -0.93 5.85
N VAL A 80 -10.20 -1.77 5.55
CA VAL A 80 -8.88 -1.39 5.03
C VAL A 80 -8.54 -2.23 3.81
N MET A 81 -7.92 -1.65 2.80
CA MET A 81 -7.44 -2.38 1.62
C MET A 81 -5.92 -2.59 1.69
N ALA A 82 -5.48 -3.85 1.70
CA ALA A 82 -4.07 -4.22 1.70
C ALA A 82 -3.42 -4.09 0.30
N CYS A 83 -3.70 -2.99 -0.41
CA CYS A 83 -3.17 -2.72 -1.74
C CYS A 83 -3.22 -1.21 -2.06
N ASN A 84 -2.07 -0.61 -2.33
CA ASN A 84 -2.01 0.82 -2.68
C ASN A 84 -2.72 1.12 -4.00
N THR A 85 -2.40 0.37 -5.06
CA THR A 85 -2.97 0.57 -6.41
C THR A 85 -4.51 0.44 -6.43
N ALA A 86 -5.09 -0.39 -5.55
CA ALA A 86 -6.54 -0.56 -5.47
C ALA A 86 -7.28 0.72 -5.04
N HIS A 87 -6.59 1.66 -4.37
CA HIS A 87 -7.20 2.93 -3.96
C HIS A 87 -7.55 3.85 -5.14
N TYR A 88 -7.02 3.59 -6.34
CA TYR A 88 -7.50 4.22 -7.58
C TYR A 88 -9.00 3.97 -7.81
N PHE A 89 -9.50 2.82 -7.38
CA PHE A 89 -10.89 2.43 -7.54
C PHE A 89 -11.78 2.83 -6.35
N TYR A 90 -11.23 3.54 -5.36
CA TYR A 90 -11.92 3.87 -4.09
C TYR A 90 -13.29 4.52 -4.32
N ASP A 91 -13.36 5.55 -5.16
CA ASP A 91 -14.61 6.29 -5.42
C ASP A 91 -15.65 5.45 -6.19
N ARG A 92 -15.21 4.40 -6.89
CA ARG A 92 -16.09 3.42 -7.54
C ARG A 92 -16.59 2.33 -6.59
N ILE A 93 -15.89 2.10 -5.49
CA ILE A 93 -16.23 1.09 -4.46
C ILE A 93 -17.11 1.72 -3.38
N ALA A 94 -16.75 2.91 -2.92
CA ALA A 94 -17.37 3.58 -1.78
C ALA A 94 -18.92 3.66 -1.82
N PRO A 95 -19.59 3.86 -2.97
CA PRO A 95 -21.05 3.91 -3.02
C PRO A 95 -21.75 2.60 -2.65
N PHE A 96 -21.06 1.46 -2.67
CA PHE A 96 -21.63 0.15 -2.40
C PHE A 96 -21.48 -0.30 -0.94
N ILE A 97 -20.66 0.40 -0.15
CA ILE A 97 -20.34 0.04 1.25
C ILE A 97 -20.97 1.04 2.22
N ARG A 98 -21.32 0.57 3.41
CA ARG A 98 -21.96 1.38 4.47
C ARG A 98 -21.01 1.75 5.58
N VAL A 99 -20.01 0.90 5.85
CA VAL A 99 -19.00 1.16 6.87
C VAL A 99 -17.87 2.01 6.29
N PRO A 100 -17.19 2.85 7.08
CA PRO A 100 -16.05 3.63 6.61
C PRO A 100 -14.93 2.72 6.10
N MET A 101 -14.32 3.10 4.98
CA MET A 101 -13.10 2.50 4.46
C MET A 101 -11.95 3.50 4.55
N LEU A 102 -10.86 3.10 5.20
CA LEU A 102 -9.67 3.95 5.30
C LEU A 102 -9.00 4.09 3.93
N HIS A 103 -8.65 5.33 3.59
CA HIS A 103 -7.96 5.62 2.33
C HIS A 103 -6.46 5.71 2.60
N MET A 104 -5.72 4.61 2.37
CA MET A 104 -4.30 4.50 2.71
C MET A 104 -3.44 5.69 2.23
N PRO A 105 -3.52 6.17 0.96
CA PRO A 105 -2.77 7.34 0.53
C PRO A 105 -3.04 8.61 1.37
N ARG A 106 -4.30 8.84 1.79
CA ARG A 106 -4.65 9.98 2.65
C ARG A 106 -4.05 9.83 4.05
N GLU A 107 -4.12 8.64 4.64
CA GLU A 107 -3.54 8.40 5.97
C GLU A 107 -2.01 8.47 5.94
N THR A 108 -1.38 8.02 4.85
CA THR A 108 0.08 8.16 4.64
C THR A 108 0.50 9.63 4.56
N ALA A 109 -0.24 10.47 3.81
CA ALA A 109 0.05 11.89 3.70
C ALA A 109 -0.07 12.61 5.06
N LYS A 110 -1.14 12.33 5.83
CA LYS A 110 -1.30 12.85 7.20
C LYS A 110 -0.14 12.42 8.11
N ARG A 111 0.30 11.17 7.99
CA ARG A 111 1.43 10.67 8.78
C ARG A 111 2.73 11.35 8.41
N ALA A 112 3.03 11.53 7.11
CA ALA A 112 4.18 12.28 6.65
C ALA A 112 4.19 13.71 7.20
N LYS A 113 3.03 14.40 7.15
CA LYS A 113 2.86 15.73 7.74
C LYS A 113 3.12 15.75 9.25
N ALA A 114 2.58 14.78 9.97
CA ALA A 114 2.77 14.68 11.42
C ALA A 114 4.24 14.43 11.82
N LEU A 115 5.05 13.85 10.93
CA LEU A 115 6.49 13.66 11.09
C LEU A 115 7.30 14.90 10.66
N GLY A 116 6.65 15.95 10.16
CA GLY A 116 7.29 17.19 9.73
C GLY A 116 7.87 17.16 8.32
N SER A 117 7.61 16.11 7.54
CA SER A 117 8.12 16.01 6.17
C SER A 117 7.46 17.06 5.26
N THR A 118 8.26 17.68 4.42
CA THR A 118 7.85 18.66 3.40
C THR A 118 8.04 18.13 1.98
N ARG A 119 8.92 17.14 1.81
CA ARG A 119 9.23 16.51 0.53
C ARG A 119 9.47 15.02 0.71
N CYS A 120 8.62 14.20 0.09
CA CYS A 120 8.71 12.74 0.13
C CYS A 120 8.92 12.18 -1.28
N ALA A 121 9.47 10.97 -1.38
CA ALA A 121 9.57 10.26 -2.65
C ALA A 121 8.66 9.03 -2.64
N LEU A 122 7.83 8.87 -3.67
CA LEU A 122 6.93 7.72 -3.84
C LEU A 122 7.63 6.61 -4.59
N LEU A 123 7.78 5.45 -3.95
CA LEU A 123 8.20 4.19 -4.57
C LEU A 123 6.97 3.31 -4.71
N ALA A 124 6.55 2.99 -5.92
CA ALA A 124 5.31 2.26 -6.15
C ALA A 124 5.30 1.53 -7.50
N THR A 125 4.25 0.75 -7.76
CA THR A 125 4.02 0.18 -9.09
C THR A 125 3.69 1.28 -10.12
N ASP A 126 3.91 0.99 -11.39
CA ASP A 126 3.54 1.91 -12.48
C ASP A 126 2.06 2.29 -12.42
N GLY A 127 1.18 1.35 -12.09
CA GLY A 127 -0.24 1.61 -11.90
C GLY A 127 -0.52 2.64 -10.80
N THR A 128 0.19 2.56 -9.67
CA THR A 128 0.06 3.54 -8.57
C THR A 128 0.62 4.91 -8.97
N VAL A 129 1.79 4.93 -9.60
CA VAL A 129 2.45 6.19 -10.03
C VAL A 129 1.61 6.91 -11.10
N GLN A 130 1.15 6.18 -12.12
CA GLN A 130 0.39 6.76 -13.24
C GLN A 130 -1.08 7.06 -12.90
N SER A 131 -1.64 6.40 -11.89
CA SER A 131 -3.00 6.71 -11.40
C SER A 131 -3.08 8.03 -10.63
N HIS A 132 -1.93 8.60 -10.22
CA HIS A 132 -1.86 9.83 -9.42
C HIS A 132 -2.60 9.76 -8.07
N VAL A 133 -2.89 8.56 -7.57
CA VAL A 133 -3.70 8.34 -6.35
C VAL A 133 -3.07 8.92 -5.07
N TYR A 134 -1.77 9.19 -5.09
CA TYR A 134 -1.04 9.85 -4.01
C TYR A 134 -0.93 11.36 -4.17
N ASP A 135 -1.03 11.89 -5.39
CA ASP A 135 -0.71 13.29 -5.68
C ASP A 135 -1.64 14.26 -4.93
N ALA A 136 -2.97 14.09 -5.04
CA ALA A 136 -3.94 14.95 -4.36
C ALA A 136 -3.86 14.86 -2.82
N PRO A 137 -3.75 13.67 -2.17
CA PRO A 137 -3.53 13.56 -0.74
C PRO A 137 -2.29 14.29 -0.23
N PHE A 138 -1.15 14.17 -0.92
CA PHE A 138 0.10 14.82 -0.50
C PHE A 138 0.06 16.33 -0.72
N ALA A 139 -0.50 16.78 -1.85
CA ALA A 139 -0.72 18.21 -2.14
C ALA A 139 -1.63 18.87 -1.09
N ALA A 140 -2.68 18.17 -0.62
CA ALA A 140 -3.57 18.67 0.44
C ALA A 140 -2.86 18.90 1.78
N GLU A 141 -1.80 18.15 2.06
CA GLU A 141 -0.96 18.33 3.25
C GLU A 141 0.22 19.29 3.02
N GLY A 142 0.36 19.84 1.80
CA GLY A 142 1.44 20.74 1.43
C GLY A 142 2.81 20.04 1.33
N ILE A 143 2.82 18.77 0.91
CA ILE A 143 4.02 17.96 0.78
C ILE A 143 4.32 17.74 -0.71
N ASP A 144 5.55 18.06 -1.13
CA ASP A 144 6.08 17.72 -2.46
C ASP A 144 6.26 16.21 -2.58
N LEU A 145 5.74 15.62 -3.66
CA LEU A 145 5.85 14.19 -3.92
C LEU A 145 6.72 13.92 -5.14
N LEU A 146 8.00 13.58 -4.89
CA LEU A 146 8.94 13.16 -5.91
C LEU A 146 8.62 11.75 -6.40
N LYS A 147 9.00 11.46 -7.64
CA LYS A 147 8.90 10.12 -8.25
C LYS A 147 10.24 9.74 -8.85
N PRO A 148 10.62 8.44 -8.88
CA PRO A 148 11.84 8.01 -9.54
C PRO A 148 11.84 8.41 -11.02
N ASP A 149 13.02 8.59 -11.58
CA ASP A 149 13.19 8.64 -13.04
C ASP A 149 12.84 7.28 -13.68
N ALA A 150 12.85 7.23 -15.01
CA ALA A 150 12.46 6.02 -15.74
C ALA A 150 13.32 4.79 -15.41
N GLU A 151 14.61 4.98 -15.08
CA GLU A 151 15.52 3.90 -14.67
C GLU A 151 15.18 3.42 -13.26
N GLY A 152 15.03 4.35 -12.32
CA GLY A 152 14.65 4.06 -10.94
C GLY A 152 13.29 3.40 -10.83
N GLN A 153 12.31 3.87 -11.64
CA GLN A 153 10.98 3.25 -11.67
C GLN A 153 11.04 1.80 -12.18
N ARG A 154 11.84 1.51 -13.21
CA ARG A 154 12.06 0.12 -13.67
C ARG A 154 12.69 -0.74 -12.57
N ALA A 155 13.67 -0.20 -11.84
CA ALA A 155 14.31 -0.92 -10.73
C ALA A 155 13.31 -1.24 -9.60
N VAL A 156 12.42 -0.29 -9.25
CA VAL A 156 11.35 -0.51 -8.25
C VAL A 156 10.39 -1.59 -8.74
N MET A 157 9.95 -1.53 -10.00
CA MET A 157 9.05 -2.55 -10.58
C MET A 157 9.68 -3.93 -10.58
N ASP A 158 10.96 -4.05 -10.99
CA ASP A 158 11.66 -5.33 -10.99
C ASP A 158 11.80 -5.90 -9.58
N MET A 159 12.14 -5.10 -8.58
CA MET A 159 12.20 -5.54 -7.19
C MET A 159 10.84 -6.05 -6.68
N ILE A 160 9.73 -5.39 -7.05
CA ILE A 160 8.38 -5.83 -6.67
C ILE A 160 8.03 -7.17 -7.31
N TYR A 161 8.22 -7.29 -8.63
CA TYR A 161 7.73 -8.46 -9.37
C TYR A 161 8.74 -9.61 -9.43
N SER A 162 9.99 -9.32 -9.82
CA SER A 162 11.04 -10.34 -9.96
C SER A 162 11.75 -10.66 -8.62
N GLY A 163 11.62 -9.78 -7.63
CA GLY A 163 12.10 -9.99 -6.27
C GLY A 163 11.03 -10.62 -5.38
N VAL A 164 10.21 -9.78 -4.73
CA VAL A 164 9.29 -10.19 -3.66
C VAL A 164 8.18 -11.11 -4.16
N LYS A 165 7.45 -10.73 -5.22
CA LYS A 165 6.34 -11.57 -5.75
C LYS A 165 6.82 -12.90 -6.31
N ALA A 166 8.04 -12.96 -6.81
CA ALA A 166 8.69 -14.20 -7.24
C ALA A 166 9.29 -15.03 -6.09
N GLY A 167 9.21 -14.53 -4.85
CA GLY A 167 9.69 -15.23 -3.64
C GLY A 167 11.22 -15.35 -3.57
N LYS A 168 11.97 -14.47 -4.23
CA LYS A 168 13.44 -14.49 -4.15
C LYS A 168 13.90 -13.96 -2.80
N ARG A 169 14.78 -14.72 -2.14
CA ARG A 169 15.43 -14.32 -0.89
C ARG A 169 16.73 -13.56 -1.10
N ASP A 170 17.36 -13.75 -2.23
CA ASP A 170 18.57 -13.05 -2.67
C ASP A 170 18.25 -12.25 -3.93
N TYR A 171 18.34 -10.93 -3.82
CA TYR A 171 17.99 -10.01 -4.88
C TYR A 171 18.99 -8.84 -4.91
N ASP A 172 19.52 -8.53 -6.09
CA ASP A 172 20.42 -7.38 -6.27
C ASP A 172 19.66 -6.05 -6.15
N THR A 173 19.91 -5.34 -5.07
CA THR A 173 19.27 -4.05 -4.76
C THR A 173 20.02 -2.83 -5.28
N SER A 174 21.13 -3.02 -6.01
CA SER A 174 22.03 -1.92 -6.43
C SER A 174 21.30 -0.83 -7.22
N ALA A 175 20.46 -1.22 -8.17
CA ALA A 175 19.69 -0.28 -9.00
C ALA A 175 18.64 0.50 -8.19
N VAL A 176 17.98 -0.15 -7.22
CA VAL A 176 17.03 0.54 -6.31
C VAL A 176 17.78 1.51 -5.41
N ARG A 177 18.91 1.11 -4.82
CA ARG A 177 19.74 1.99 -3.98
C ARG A 177 20.19 3.22 -4.74
N ALA A 178 20.66 3.07 -5.99
CA ALA A 178 21.00 4.20 -6.85
C ALA A 178 19.82 5.14 -7.10
N ALA A 179 18.60 4.61 -7.24
CA ALA A 179 17.39 5.42 -7.36
C ALA A 179 17.07 6.18 -6.07
N LEU A 180 17.24 5.57 -4.89
CA LEU A 180 17.08 6.24 -3.59
C LEU A 180 18.09 7.38 -3.43
N ASP A 181 19.36 7.16 -3.81
CA ASP A 181 20.41 8.19 -3.74
C ASP A 181 20.06 9.39 -4.63
N ARG A 182 19.57 9.16 -5.86
CA ARG A 182 19.13 10.23 -6.77
C ARG A 182 17.96 11.04 -6.19
N LEU A 183 16.97 10.36 -5.58
CA LEU A 183 15.83 11.02 -4.95
C LEU A 183 16.26 11.81 -3.70
N THR A 184 17.19 11.28 -2.91
CA THR A 184 17.76 11.99 -1.77
C THR A 184 18.51 13.25 -2.22
N ALA A 185 19.28 13.17 -3.31
CA ALA A 185 19.94 14.33 -3.90
C ALA A 185 18.96 15.40 -4.43
N GLN A 186 17.71 15.01 -4.76
CA GLN A 186 16.62 15.91 -5.11
C GLN A 186 15.90 16.49 -3.87
N GLY A 187 16.31 16.10 -2.66
CA GLY A 187 15.78 16.58 -1.40
C GLY A 187 14.65 15.72 -0.81
N ALA A 188 14.52 14.45 -1.20
CA ALA A 188 13.60 13.55 -0.51
C ALA A 188 14.04 13.36 0.95
N GLU A 189 13.15 13.63 1.88
CA GLU A 189 13.35 13.48 3.32
C GLU A 189 12.93 12.09 3.81
N CYS A 190 11.94 11.48 3.13
CA CYS A 190 11.52 10.11 3.37
C CYS A 190 10.97 9.46 2.10
N PHE A 191 10.90 8.12 2.13
CA PHE A 191 10.39 7.31 1.03
C PHE A 191 9.06 6.67 1.40
N ILE A 192 8.04 6.93 0.59
CA ILE A 192 6.73 6.29 0.73
C ILE A 192 6.79 4.92 0.04
N LEU A 193 6.61 3.86 0.82
CA LEU A 193 6.56 2.50 0.29
C LEU A 193 5.16 2.20 -0.26
N GLY A 194 4.84 2.86 -1.40
CA GLY A 194 3.53 2.87 -2.04
C GLY A 194 3.16 1.57 -2.79
N CYS A 195 3.80 0.48 -2.47
CA CYS A 195 3.41 -0.89 -2.82
C CYS A 195 3.61 -1.76 -1.59
N THR A 196 2.64 -2.60 -1.28
CA THR A 196 2.65 -3.41 -0.04
C THR A 196 3.74 -4.49 -0.02
N GLU A 197 4.35 -4.79 -1.15
CA GLU A 197 5.55 -5.62 -1.25
C GLU A 197 6.84 -4.88 -0.86
N LEU A 198 6.89 -3.55 -0.98
CA LEU A 198 8.11 -2.80 -0.68
C LEU A 198 8.54 -2.85 0.79
N PRO A 199 7.65 -2.74 1.80
CA PRO A 199 8.05 -2.95 3.19
C PRO A 199 8.73 -4.31 3.41
N ILE A 200 8.25 -5.36 2.75
CA ILE A 200 8.85 -6.70 2.79
C ILE A 200 10.23 -6.67 2.13
N ALA A 201 10.35 -6.09 0.93
CA ALA A 201 11.63 -5.97 0.22
C ALA A 201 12.68 -5.20 1.04
N PHE A 202 12.29 -4.08 1.64
CA PHE A 202 13.21 -3.25 2.42
C PHE A 202 13.72 -3.97 3.66
N ALA A 203 12.86 -4.77 4.31
CA ALA A 203 13.24 -5.61 5.45
C ALA A 203 14.12 -6.79 5.01
N ASP A 204 13.65 -7.60 4.06
CA ASP A 204 14.31 -8.85 3.65
C ASP A 204 15.66 -8.60 2.97
N TYR A 205 15.76 -7.54 2.17
CA TYR A 205 16.98 -7.18 1.43
C TYR A 205 17.83 -6.14 2.17
N SER A 206 17.48 -5.79 3.41
CA SER A 206 18.23 -4.85 4.26
C SER A 206 18.53 -3.52 3.55
N ILE A 207 17.51 -2.85 3.01
CA ILE A 207 17.65 -1.55 2.35
C ILE A 207 17.48 -0.45 3.41
N PRO A 208 18.56 0.26 3.82
CA PRO A 208 18.45 1.33 4.82
C PRO A 208 17.92 2.59 4.15
N ALA A 209 16.78 3.09 4.61
CA ALA A 209 16.24 4.38 4.21
C ALA A 209 15.19 4.87 5.22
N PRO A 210 14.97 6.17 5.37
CA PRO A 210 13.84 6.70 6.13
C PRO A 210 12.55 6.41 5.35
N VAL A 211 11.73 5.48 5.84
CA VAL A 211 10.54 4.98 5.12
C VAL A 211 9.23 5.23 5.87
N LEU A 212 8.15 5.31 5.09
CA LEU A 212 6.76 5.43 5.51
C LEU A 212 5.90 4.44 4.73
#